data_0606cf45037c3dedcd966e89a0b129c5
#
_entry.id   0606cf45037c3dedcd966e89a0b129c5
#
_cell.length_a   1.000
_cell.length_b   1.000
_cell.length_c   1.000
_cell.angle_alpha   90.00
_cell.angle_beta   90.00
_cell.angle_gamma   90.00
#
_symmetry.space_group_name_H-M   'P 1'
#
loop_
_entity.id
_entity.type
_entity.pdbx_description
1 polymer ?
#
loop_
_entity_poly.entity_id
_entity_poly.type
_entity_poly.pdbx_seq_one_letter_code
_entity_poly.pdbx_strand_id
1 'polypeptide(L)'
;MGESAGGYLTCMAALATDPVYDVGENLEYSSAVQAACPWYPPTDFRGFQYSDPEQCAASPESLLMGKNVMRHPEEALACCPVSFVTKAAPPFLIIHGEDDHTVPFGQGEELHDELEKAGCDVTLLSIEDADHADLHFFQKEVWDEICAFFRAKL
;
A
#
# COMPACT_ATOMS: atom_id res chain seq x y z
N MET A 1 -2.54 10.40 -0.23
CA MET A 1 -1.28 9.85 0.29
C MET A 1 -1.42 9.50 1.76
N GLY A 2 -0.62 8.57 2.25
CA GLY A 2 -0.60 8.14 3.65
C GLY A 2 0.58 7.23 3.93
N GLU A 3 0.92 7.06 5.22
CA GLU A 3 2.05 6.28 5.70
C GLU A 3 1.60 5.01 6.42
N SER A 4 2.38 3.91 6.34
CA SER A 4 2.16 2.65 7.06
C SER A 4 0.71 2.14 6.87
N ALA A 5 -0.09 2.03 7.91
CA ALA A 5 -1.52 1.71 7.80
C ALA A 5 -2.28 2.72 6.92
N GLY A 6 -1.91 4.02 6.94
CA GLY A 6 -2.45 5.03 6.02
C GLY A 6 -1.96 4.81 4.58
N GLY A 7 -0.78 4.26 4.38
CA GLY A 7 -0.27 3.77 3.08
C GLY A 7 -1.14 2.63 2.55
N TYR A 8 -1.46 1.65 3.39
CA TYR A 8 -2.41 0.60 3.07
C TYR A 8 -3.77 1.16 2.63
N LEU A 9 -4.34 2.09 3.42
CA LEU A 9 -5.61 2.72 3.07
C LEU A 9 -5.54 3.54 1.78
N THR A 10 -4.39 4.16 1.50
CA THR A 10 -4.13 4.86 0.22
C THR A 10 -4.18 3.87 -0.95
N CYS A 11 -3.55 2.70 -0.81
CA CYS A 11 -3.61 1.64 -1.82
C CYS A 11 -5.05 1.14 -2.01
N MET A 12 -5.75 0.83 -0.92
CA MET A 12 -7.14 0.34 -1.00
C MET A 12 -8.08 1.36 -1.64
N ALA A 13 -7.97 2.66 -1.28
CA ALA A 13 -8.78 3.72 -1.90
C ALA A 13 -8.52 3.88 -3.41
N ALA A 14 -7.29 3.56 -3.87
CA ALA A 14 -6.92 3.68 -5.27
C ALA A 14 -7.25 2.43 -6.10
N LEU A 15 -7.23 1.24 -5.49
CA LEU A 15 -7.29 -0.04 -6.18
C LEU A 15 -8.62 -0.78 -6.00
N ALA A 16 -9.24 -0.71 -4.82
CA ALA A 16 -10.51 -1.38 -4.52
C ALA A 16 -11.70 -0.57 -5.07
N THR A 17 -11.80 -0.48 -6.39
CA THR A 17 -12.76 0.37 -7.10
C THR A 17 -14.07 -0.33 -7.48
N ASP A 18 -14.33 -1.55 -6.98
CA ASP A 18 -15.60 -2.22 -7.20
C ASP A 18 -16.73 -1.43 -6.53
N PRO A 19 -17.86 -1.15 -7.21
CA PRO A 19 -18.99 -0.44 -6.64
C PRO A 19 -19.55 -1.02 -5.33
N VAL A 20 -19.25 -2.26 -5.00
CA VAL A 20 -19.62 -2.88 -3.71
C VAL A 20 -19.01 -2.15 -2.51
N TYR A 21 -17.89 -1.46 -2.70
CA TYR A 21 -17.21 -0.67 -1.67
C TYR A 21 -17.72 0.77 -1.56
N ASP A 22 -18.45 1.25 -2.56
CA ASP A 22 -19.12 2.56 -2.52
C ASP A 22 -20.42 2.45 -1.71
N VAL A 23 -20.31 2.73 -0.43
CA VAL A 23 -21.44 2.64 0.51
C VAL A 23 -21.64 3.95 1.26
N GLY A 24 -22.88 4.21 1.70
CA GLY A 24 -23.19 5.40 2.50
C GLY A 24 -23.99 6.44 1.73
N GLU A 25 -23.68 7.72 1.96
CA GLU A 25 -24.36 8.87 1.37
C GLU A 25 -23.52 9.46 0.21
N ASN A 26 -24.14 10.30 -0.62
CA ASN A 26 -23.52 11.04 -1.74
C ASN A 26 -22.97 10.13 -2.86
N LEU A 27 -23.62 9.01 -3.13
CA LEU A 27 -23.21 8.05 -4.16
C LEU A 27 -23.28 8.60 -5.59
N GLU A 28 -23.84 9.81 -5.78
CA GLU A 28 -23.84 10.56 -7.04
C GLU A 28 -22.47 11.17 -7.37
N TYR A 29 -21.54 11.22 -6.42
CA TYR A 29 -20.15 11.68 -6.63
C TYR A 29 -19.22 10.49 -6.68
N SER A 30 -18.22 10.57 -7.56
CA SER A 30 -17.20 9.52 -7.68
C SER A 30 -16.26 9.54 -6.48
N SER A 31 -15.97 8.37 -5.91
CA SER A 31 -14.91 8.14 -4.90
C SER A 31 -13.53 7.88 -5.52
N ALA A 32 -13.44 7.81 -6.86
CA ALA A 32 -12.19 7.53 -7.55
C ALA A 32 -11.13 8.60 -7.30
N VAL A 33 -9.91 8.16 -6.99
CA VAL A 33 -8.75 9.03 -6.83
C VAL A 33 -7.96 9.12 -8.14
N GLN A 34 -7.31 10.26 -8.40
CA GLN A 34 -6.58 10.54 -9.63
C GLN A 34 -5.11 10.14 -9.58
N ALA A 35 -4.53 10.03 -8.37
CA ALA A 35 -3.16 9.60 -8.13
C ALA A 35 -3.01 9.09 -6.69
N ALA A 36 -2.07 8.17 -6.45
CA ALA A 36 -1.82 7.59 -5.14
C ALA A 36 -0.33 7.68 -4.77
N CYS A 37 -0.05 8.07 -3.52
CA CYS A 37 1.32 8.11 -2.99
C CYS A 37 1.35 7.42 -1.61
N PRO A 38 1.38 6.08 -1.57
CA PRO A 38 1.54 5.32 -0.34
C PRO A 38 3.00 5.32 0.12
N TRP A 39 3.23 5.46 1.41
CA TRP A 39 4.55 5.34 2.05
C TRP A 39 4.59 4.05 2.84
N TYR A 40 5.62 3.23 2.61
CA TYR A 40 5.86 1.93 3.25
C TYR A 40 4.57 1.16 3.58
N PRO A 41 3.73 0.90 2.54
CA PRO A 41 2.43 0.28 2.76
C PRO A 41 2.56 -1.23 2.98
N PRO A 42 1.81 -1.84 3.91
CA PRO A 42 1.51 -3.27 3.84
C PRO A 42 0.65 -3.56 2.59
N THR A 43 1.07 -4.50 1.75
CA THR A 43 0.44 -4.77 0.43
C THR A 43 0.03 -6.21 0.23
N ASP A 44 0.78 -7.15 0.81
CA ASP A 44 0.40 -8.57 0.92
C ASP A 44 0.63 -9.07 2.34
N PHE A 45 -0.43 -9.35 3.04
CA PHE A 45 -0.36 -9.80 4.44
C PHE A 45 0.31 -11.17 4.60
N ARG A 46 0.38 -11.96 3.54
CA ARG A 46 1.04 -13.27 3.53
C ARG A 46 2.57 -13.16 3.49
N GLY A 47 3.08 -12.01 3.05
CA GLY A 47 4.52 -11.72 3.00
C GLY A 47 5.15 -11.40 4.35
N PHE A 48 4.36 -11.18 5.40
CA PHE A 48 4.87 -10.93 6.74
C PHE A 48 5.35 -12.23 7.42
N GLN A 49 6.44 -12.13 8.15
CA GLN A 49 7.00 -13.27 8.89
C GLN A 49 6.63 -13.19 10.36
N TYR A 50 6.02 -14.23 10.87
CA TYR A 50 5.67 -14.39 12.27
C TYR A 50 6.38 -15.60 12.87
N SER A 51 6.87 -15.48 14.10
CA SER A 51 7.59 -16.59 14.77
C SER A 51 6.66 -17.77 15.07
N ASP A 52 5.38 -17.48 15.32
CA ASP A 52 4.38 -18.48 15.65
C ASP A 52 2.94 -17.95 15.40
N PRO A 53 1.91 -18.83 15.43
CA PRO A 53 0.52 -18.41 15.20
C PRO A 53 -0.06 -17.46 16.25
N GLU A 54 0.49 -17.40 17.48
CA GLU A 54 -0.02 -16.50 18.52
C GLU A 54 0.44 -15.08 18.24
N GLN A 55 1.72 -14.91 17.86
CA GLN A 55 2.24 -13.62 17.38
C GLN A 55 1.46 -13.15 16.16
N CYS A 56 1.22 -14.01 15.19
CA CYS A 56 0.41 -13.70 14.01
C CYS A 56 -1.01 -13.26 14.40
N ALA A 57 -1.67 -13.94 15.34
CA ALA A 57 -3.02 -13.60 15.77
C ALA A 57 -3.14 -12.21 16.39
N ALA A 58 -2.05 -11.72 17.00
CA ALA A 58 -1.97 -10.39 17.59
C ALA A 58 -1.52 -9.29 16.61
N SER A 59 -1.15 -9.67 15.38
CA SER A 59 -0.67 -8.71 14.38
C SER A 59 -1.79 -7.78 13.89
N PRO A 60 -1.44 -6.55 13.45
CA PRO A 60 -2.41 -5.63 12.87
C PRO A 60 -3.21 -6.21 11.71
N GLU A 61 -2.55 -7.00 10.85
CA GLU A 61 -3.14 -7.64 9.68
C GLU A 61 -4.21 -8.67 10.07
N SER A 62 -3.89 -9.53 11.05
CA SER A 62 -4.84 -10.51 11.57
C SER A 62 -6.03 -9.85 12.29
N LEU A 63 -5.77 -8.78 13.02
CA LEU A 63 -6.82 -8.00 13.70
C LEU A 63 -7.73 -7.29 12.69
N LEU A 64 -7.17 -6.72 11.62
CA LEU A 64 -7.94 -6.11 10.55
C LEU A 64 -8.83 -7.15 9.84
N MET A 65 -8.27 -8.31 9.52
CA MET A 65 -8.99 -9.42 8.90
C MET A 65 -10.05 -10.04 9.82
N GLY A 66 -9.89 -9.93 11.15
CA GLY A 66 -10.65 -10.69 12.13
C GLY A 66 -10.31 -12.20 12.13
N LYS A 67 -9.19 -12.58 11.49
CA LYS A 67 -8.72 -13.96 11.35
C LYS A 67 -7.19 -14.00 11.32
N ASN A 68 -6.63 -15.10 11.79
CA ASN A 68 -5.18 -15.32 11.76
C ASN A 68 -4.69 -15.53 10.31
N VAL A 69 -3.83 -14.64 9.81
CA VAL A 69 -3.30 -14.67 8.44
C VAL A 69 -2.59 -15.98 8.10
N MET A 70 -1.77 -16.52 9.03
CA MET A 70 -1.06 -17.79 8.79
C MET A 70 -2.00 -18.99 8.59
N ARG A 71 -3.18 -18.95 9.23
CA ARG A 71 -4.17 -20.03 9.15
C ARG A 71 -5.18 -19.83 8.01
N HIS A 72 -5.30 -18.61 7.50
CA HIS A 72 -6.27 -18.23 6.48
C HIS A 72 -5.63 -17.38 5.36
N PRO A 73 -4.52 -17.84 4.74
CA PRO A 73 -3.78 -17.05 3.76
C PRO A 73 -4.59 -16.72 2.51
N GLU A 74 -5.48 -17.62 2.08
CA GLU A 74 -6.34 -17.36 0.91
C GLU A 74 -7.39 -16.27 1.20
N GLU A 75 -7.89 -16.23 2.43
CA GLU A 75 -8.84 -15.19 2.83
C GLU A 75 -8.15 -13.83 3.04
N ALA A 76 -6.85 -13.84 3.36
CA ALA A 76 -6.05 -12.63 3.49
C ALA A 76 -5.98 -11.85 2.17
N LEU A 77 -5.99 -12.53 1.02
CA LEU A 77 -5.99 -11.89 -0.30
C LEU A 77 -7.13 -10.88 -0.49
N ALA A 78 -8.29 -11.13 0.10
CA ALA A 78 -9.41 -10.20 0.04
C ALA A 78 -9.16 -8.87 0.76
N CYS A 79 -8.08 -8.78 1.55
CA CYS A 79 -7.64 -7.58 2.26
C CYS A 79 -6.30 -7.03 1.74
N CYS A 80 -5.65 -7.70 0.79
CA CYS A 80 -4.32 -7.34 0.30
C CYS A 80 -4.42 -6.40 -0.91
N PRO A 81 -3.86 -5.18 -0.88
CA PRO A 81 -3.84 -4.25 -2.01
C PRO A 81 -3.42 -4.87 -3.34
N VAL A 82 -2.39 -5.73 -3.35
CA VAL A 82 -1.89 -6.40 -4.57
C VAL A 82 -2.97 -7.20 -5.30
N SER A 83 -3.99 -7.71 -4.58
CA SER A 83 -5.10 -8.49 -5.16
C SER A 83 -6.09 -7.63 -5.96
N PHE A 84 -6.05 -6.32 -5.78
CA PHE A 84 -6.95 -5.36 -6.43
C PHE A 84 -6.28 -4.64 -7.60
N VAL A 85 -5.02 -4.95 -7.91
CA VAL A 85 -4.31 -4.33 -9.03
C VAL A 85 -4.98 -4.69 -10.35
N THR A 86 -5.33 -3.67 -11.11
CA THR A 86 -5.84 -3.79 -12.47
C THR A 86 -5.21 -2.71 -13.35
N LYS A 87 -5.30 -2.86 -14.67
CA LYS A 87 -4.84 -1.85 -15.62
C LYS A 87 -5.55 -0.49 -15.51
N ALA A 88 -6.61 -0.40 -14.71
CA ALA A 88 -7.36 0.83 -14.48
C ALA A 88 -6.85 1.60 -13.24
N ALA A 89 -5.81 1.11 -12.56
CA ALA A 89 -5.23 1.79 -11.43
C ALA A 89 -4.72 3.20 -11.83
N PRO A 90 -4.90 4.20 -10.97
CA PRO A 90 -4.33 5.54 -11.21
C PRO A 90 -2.80 5.49 -11.13
N PRO A 91 -2.08 6.57 -11.50
CA PRO A 91 -0.64 6.67 -11.27
C PRO A 91 -0.26 6.49 -9.79
N PHE A 92 0.83 5.77 -9.53
CA PHE A 92 1.36 5.51 -8.20
C PHE A 92 2.79 6.05 -8.04
N LEU A 93 3.07 6.70 -6.90
CA LEU A 93 4.40 6.92 -6.37
C LEU A 93 4.50 6.19 -5.02
N ILE A 94 5.16 5.04 -5.00
CA ILE A 94 5.40 4.26 -3.79
C ILE A 94 6.70 4.76 -3.17
N ILE A 95 6.73 5.04 -1.86
CA ILE A 95 7.95 5.43 -1.15
C ILE A 95 8.21 4.43 -0.04
N HIS A 96 9.42 3.84 0.01
CA HIS A 96 9.73 2.80 0.97
C HIS A 96 11.21 2.83 1.39
N GLY A 97 11.46 2.62 2.67
CA GLY A 97 12.82 2.49 3.19
C GLY A 97 13.37 1.07 2.96
N GLU A 98 14.63 0.99 2.52
CA GLU A 98 15.25 -0.31 2.19
C GLU A 98 15.52 -1.16 3.43
N ASP A 99 15.72 -0.53 4.59
CA ASP A 99 15.96 -1.19 5.88
C ASP A 99 14.71 -1.26 6.77
N ASP A 100 13.51 -1.18 6.20
CA ASP A 100 12.26 -1.24 6.97
C ASP A 100 12.07 -2.61 7.64
N HIS A 101 12.19 -2.62 8.99
CA HIS A 101 12.05 -3.80 9.83
C HIS A 101 10.62 -4.04 10.33
N THR A 102 9.69 -3.13 10.05
CA THR A 102 8.28 -3.23 10.45
C THR A 102 7.41 -3.71 9.30
N VAL A 103 7.51 -3.03 8.15
CA VAL A 103 6.87 -3.42 6.90
C VAL A 103 7.99 -3.70 5.89
N PRO A 104 8.34 -4.96 5.63
CA PRO A 104 9.48 -5.29 4.78
C PRO A 104 9.45 -4.58 3.44
N PHE A 105 10.58 -4.06 2.97
CA PHE A 105 10.73 -3.35 1.70
C PHE A 105 10.10 -4.10 0.51
N GLY A 106 10.20 -5.43 0.52
CA GLY A 106 9.56 -6.30 -0.48
C GLY A 106 8.06 -6.09 -0.65
N GLN A 107 7.37 -5.49 0.33
CA GLN A 107 5.96 -5.12 0.19
C GLN A 107 5.76 -3.99 -0.83
N GLY A 108 6.67 -3.00 -0.83
CA GLY A 108 6.68 -1.92 -1.83
C GLY A 108 7.08 -2.43 -3.21
N GLU A 109 8.09 -3.32 -3.28
CA GLU A 109 8.54 -3.94 -4.53
C GLU A 109 7.43 -4.78 -5.16
N GLU A 110 6.74 -5.61 -4.38
CA GLU A 110 5.66 -6.45 -4.87
C GLU A 110 4.51 -5.63 -5.47
N LEU A 111 4.09 -4.56 -4.80
CA LEU A 111 3.06 -3.67 -5.32
C LEU A 111 3.52 -2.98 -6.61
N HIS A 112 4.77 -2.49 -6.65
CA HIS A 112 5.36 -1.91 -7.85
C HIS A 112 5.31 -2.88 -9.02
N ASP A 113 5.80 -4.10 -8.82
CA ASP A 113 5.88 -5.12 -9.86
C ASP A 113 4.50 -5.52 -10.39
N GLU A 114 3.51 -5.67 -9.53
CA GLU A 114 2.14 -6.00 -9.96
C GLU A 114 1.50 -4.85 -10.74
N LEU A 115 1.72 -3.58 -10.33
CA LEU A 115 1.27 -2.41 -11.08
C LEU A 115 1.97 -2.31 -12.44
N GLU A 116 3.29 -2.51 -12.50
CA GLU A 116 4.06 -2.49 -13.74
C GLU A 116 3.60 -3.60 -14.70
N LYS A 117 3.41 -4.83 -14.22
CA LYS A 117 2.86 -5.96 -15.00
C LYS A 117 1.47 -5.67 -15.55
N ALA A 118 0.65 -4.94 -14.81
CA ALA A 118 -0.67 -4.51 -15.27
C ALA A 118 -0.62 -3.38 -16.32
N GLY A 119 0.56 -2.78 -16.54
CA GLY A 119 0.78 -1.66 -17.46
C GLY A 119 0.38 -0.31 -16.88
N CYS A 120 0.40 -0.17 -15.57
CA CYS A 120 0.10 1.07 -14.86
C CYS A 120 1.33 2.00 -14.82
N ASP A 121 1.06 3.27 -14.61
CA ASP A 121 2.09 4.29 -14.38
C ASP A 121 2.50 4.23 -12.90
N VAL A 122 3.66 3.66 -12.60
CA VAL A 122 4.15 3.45 -11.25
C VAL A 122 5.63 3.81 -11.13
N THR A 123 5.99 4.40 -9.99
CA THR A 123 7.38 4.65 -9.57
C THR A 123 7.55 4.17 -8.15
N LEU A 124 8.62 3.43 -7.88
CA LEU A 124 9.08 3.11 -6.52
C LEU A 124 10.29 3.99 -6.20
N LEU A 125 10.12 4.88 -5.22
CA LEU A 125 11.20 5.66 -4.63
C LEU A 125 11.69 4.92 -3.38
N SER A 126 12.79 4.20 -3.51
CA SER A 126 13.48 3.59 -2.37
C SER A 126 14.32 4.62 -1.63
N ILE A 127 14.41 4.50 -0.31
CA ILE A 127 15.25 5.35 0.53
C ILE A 127 16.27 4.46 1.23
N GLU A 128 17.53 4.59 0.81
CA GLU A 128 18.67 3.84 1.36
C GLU A 128 18.83 4.13 2.85
N ASP A 129 19.20 3.12 3.64
CA ASP A 129 19.42 3.19 5.11
C ASP A 129 18.19 3.66 5.92
N ALA A 130 17.00 3.73 5.36
CA ALA A 130 15.79 4.17 6.07
C ALA A 130 15.01 2.98 6.66
N ASP A 131 14.72 3.05 7.96
CA ASP A 131 13.80 2.17 8.66
C ASP A 131 12.36 2.73 8.60
N HIS A 132 11.40 2.00 9.19
CA HIS A 132 9.98 2.37 9.22
C HIS A 132 9.75 3.73 9.89
N ALA A 133 9.04 4.62 9.22
CA ALA A 133 8.72 5.97 9.72
C ALA A 133 9.95 6.81 10.11
N ASP A 134 11.09 6.58 9.44
CA ASP A 134 12.35 7.24 9.69
C ASP A 134 12.32 8.73 9.28
N LEU A 135 13.26 9.51 9.82
CA LEU A 135 13.45 10.92 9.45
C LEU A 135 13.89 11.11 7.99
N HIS A 136 14.48 10.08 7.36
CA HIS A 136 14.86 10.09 5.95
C HIS A 136 13.68 10.39 5.02
N PHE A 137 12.46 10.02 5.38
CA PHE A 137 11.24 10.34 4.61
C PHE A 137 10.89 11.83 4.59
N PHE A 138 11.41 12.62 5.53
CA PHE A 138 11.13 14.05 5.64
C PHE A 138 12.19 14.94 5.01
N GLN A 139 13.13 14.37 4.26
CA GLN A 139 14.12 15.12 3.50
C GLN A 139 13.46 15.93 2.36
N LYS A 140 14.07 17.04 2.03
CA LYS A 140 13.54 17.95 1.00
C LYS A 140 13.39 17.25 -0.36
N GLU A 141 14.34 16.40 -0.70
CA GLU A 141 14.40 15.67 -1.95
C GLU A 141 13.17 14.75 -2.11
N VAL A 142 12.77 14.06 -1.06
CA VAL A 142 11.57 13.20 -1.04
C VAL A 142 10.30 14.05 -1.26
N TRP A 143 10.21 15.19 -0.58
CA TRP A 143 9.07 16.10 -0.76
C TRP A 143 9.04 16.76 -2.14
N ASP A 144 10.20 17.07 -2.74
CA ASP A 144 10.27 17.58 -4.11
C ASP A 144 9.73 16.56 -5.11
N GLU A 145 10.06 15.27 -4.96
CA GLU A 145 9.54 14.18 -5.80
C GLU A 145 8.01 14.01 -5.65
N ILE A 146 7.51 14.05 -4.41
CA ILE A 146 6.06 13.99 -4.15
C ILE A 146 5.34 15.15 -4.81
N CYS A 147 5.88 16.37 -4.64
CA CYS A 147 5.28 17.56 -5.24
C CYS A 147 5.35 17.52 -6.77
N ALA A 148 6.45 17.02 -7.34
CA ALA A 148 6.59 16.86 -8.79
C ALA A 148 5.57 15.83 -9.32
N PHE A 149 5.45 14.68 -8.65
CA PHE A 149 4.48 13.65 -8.98
C PHE A 149 3.05 14.19 -9.03
N PHE A 150 2.58 14.80 -7.95
CA PHE A 150 1.21 15.31 -7.92
C PHE A 150 0.96 16.44 -8.92
N ARG A 151 1.93 17.33 -9.15
CA ARG A 151 1.80 18.38 -10.19
C ARG A 151 1.71 17.81 -11.61
N ALA A 152 2.34 16.66 -11.86
CA ALA A 152 2.31 16.01 -13.16
C ALA A 152 1.05 15.19 -13.40
N LYS A 153 0.36 14.75 -12.33
CA LYS A 153 -0.77 13.81 -12.41
C LYS A 153 -2.14 14.43 -12.07
N LEU A 154 -2.16 15.61 -11.48
CA LEU A 154 -3.38 16.38 -11.13
C LEU A 154 -3.48 17.66 -11.94
#